data_6bdb0af77074645ea198a96c0ffedf28
#
_entry.id   6bdb0af77074645ea198a96c0ffedf28
#
_cell.length_a   1.000
_cell.length_b   1.000
_cell.length_c   1.000
_cell.angle_alpha   90.00
_cell.angle_beta   90.00
_cell.angle_gamma   90.00
#
_symmetry.space_group_name_H-M   'P 1'
#
loop_
_entity.id
_entity.type
_entity.pdbx_description
1 polymer ?
#
loop_
_entity_poly.entity_id
_entity_poly.type
_entity_poly.pdbx_seq_one_letter_code
_entity_poly.pdbx_strand_id
1 'polypeptide(L)'
;MRLILWLLALFAAAVAVALAAKYNTGHVSLAMPPYQLELSLDYFIIGLIAAFFVFYILVRFILGILGFNQRHRHKKTDEMLLSGLKAYFEGDYVKARRNAAIALKLADSSLAAAISAVIAARSAHKLDETTARDQYLDTAAHKAPDEKSLCLITKTEFLLNEGCYKEALKTLQSLYPEGGLQSSAALQLELEAQQQAGNWDAVLELADVLAKRDSTNQTLIKQLKYNAQMENIKSKASDPQSLNQYWQHMPPLEKMNSKLAVAATRAYITLGNCTMAHQIIEQNVPRTWDAELIELYAECLDYHVNRQIECAEVWLKSQPNNAQLLLTLGKLCTHCELWGKAQNYLEASLSVELGHKAHFALAQLNEKLGKHELAMNHYNKGLELTLKQLG
;
A
#
# COMPACT_ATOMS: atom_id res chain seq x y z
N MET A 1 12.22 28.97 -50.40
CA MET A 1 13.63 29.38 -50.46
C MET A 1 14.61 28.17 -50.68
N ARG A 2 14.57 27.09 -49.93
CA ARG A 2 15.48 25.96 -50.13
C ARG A 2 15.38 25.28 -51.50
N LEU A 3 14.19 25.19 -52.09
CA LEU A 3 13.95 24.59 -53.40
C LEU A 3 14.55 25.41 -54.57
N ILE A 4 14.51 26.76 -54.46
CA ILE A 4 15.08 27.69 -55.43
C ILE A 4 16.62 27.63 -55.40
N LEU A 5 17.20 27.56 -54.21
CA LEU A 5 18.64 27.41 -54.04
C LEU A 5 19.15 26.10 -54.64
N TRP A 6 18.39 24.99 -54.47
CA TRP A 6 18.71 23.68 -55.07
C TRP A 6 18.64 23.72 -56.62
N LEU A 7 17.61 24.36 -57.18
CA LEU A 7 17.47 24.55 -58.62
C LEU A 7 18.62 25.40 -59.18
N LEU A 8 19.02 26.47 -58.52
CA LEU A 8 20.13 27.32 -58.90
C LEU A 8 21.49 26.55 -58.83
N ALA A 9 21.69 25.76 -57.80
CA ALA A 9 22.86 24.90 -57.65
C ALA A 9 22.94 23.83 -58.76
N LEU A 10 21.80 23.25 -59.14
CA LEU A 10 21.68 22.24 -60.19
C LEU A 10 21.95 22.87 -61.57
N PHE A 11 21.45 24.11 -61.82
CA PHE A 11 21.71 24.86 -63.03
C PHE A 11 23.21 25.26 -63.15
N ALA A 12 23.82 25.75 -62.07
CA ALA A 12 25.23 26.09 -62.03
C ALA A 12 26.12 24.85 -62.26
N ALA A 13 25.76 23.68 -61.68
CA ALA A 13 26.48 22.41 -61.93
C ALA A 13 26.31 21.97 -63.41
N ALA A 14 25.13 22.07 -64.00
CA ALA A 14 24.92 21.74 -65.40
C ALA A 14 25.73 22.64 -66.36
N VAL A 15 25.83 23.95 -66.07
CA VAL A 15 26.67 24.90 -66.86
C VAL A 15 28.14 24.56 -66.68
N ALA A 16 28.62 24.23 -65.49
CA ALA A 16 29.99 23.84 -65.23
C ALA A 16 30.39 22.54 -65.98
N VAL A 17 29.48 21.55 -66.01
CA VAL A 17 29.64 20.29 -66.75
C VAL A 17 29.72 20.57 -68.29
N ALA A 18 28.82 21.45 -68.81
CA ALA A 18 28.77 21.80 -70.22
C ALA A 18 30.05 22.56 -70.67
N LEU A 19 30.63 23.41 -69.83
CA LEU A 19 31.86 24.09 -70.05
C LEU A 19 33.09 23.16 -70.03
N ALA A 20 33.12 22.20 -69.10
CA ALA A 20 34.18 21.18 -68.99
C ALA A 20 34.13 20.25 -70.16
N ALA A 21 32.98 19.83 -70.66
CA ALA A 21 32.83 19.00 -71.89
C ALA A 21 33.40 19.64 -73.15
N LYS A 22 33.40 20.97 -73.27
CA LYS A 22 33.94 21.67 -74.46
C LYS A 22 35.46 21.58 -74.55
N TYR A 23 36.21 21.31 -73.49
CA TYR A 23 37.68 21.26 -73.45
C TYR A 23 38.23 19.84 -73.31
N ASN A 24 37.41 18.79 -73.25
CA ASN A 24 37.83 17.44 -72.90
C ASN A 24 37.72 16.52 -74.14
N THR A 25 38.88 16.06 -74.67
CA THR A 25 38.96 15.11 -75.78
C THR A 25 39.22 13.66 -75.31
N GLY A 26 39.00 13.38 -74.05
CA GLY A 26 39.22 12.06 -73.44
C GLY A 26 38.17 11.03 -73.87
N HIS A 27 38.64 9.81 -74.17
CA HIS A 27 37.77 8.62 -74.44
C HIS A 27 37.99 7.58 -73.37
N VAL A 28 36.90 6.98 -72.88
CA VAL A 28 36.93 5.86 -71.93
C VAL A 28 36.60 4.60 -72.72
N SER A 29 37.57 3.67 -72.83
CA SER A 29 37.34 2.36 -73.41
C SER A 29 37.06 1.32 -72.35
N LEU A 30 35.83 0.79 -72.33
CA LEU A 30 35.37 -0.33 -71.49
C LEU A 30 35.54 -1.61 -72.27
N ALA A 31 36.59 -2.37 -71.98
CA ALA A 31 36.87 -3.68 -72.62
C ALA A 31 36.27 -4.81 -71.75
N MET A 32 35.12 -5.33 -72.14
CA MET A 32 34.61 -6.61 -71.66
C MET A 32 34.59 -7.60 -72.81
N PRO A 33 35.49 -8.58 -72.89
CA PRO A 33 35.50 -9.55 -73.99
C PRO A 33 34.17 -10.30 -74.10
N PRO A 34 33.47 -10.36 -75.26
CA PRO A 34 33.95 -10.00 -76.61
C PRO A 34 33.59 -8.57 -77.10
N TYR A 35 33.08 -7.68 -76.22
CA TYR A 35 32.58 -6.33 -76.57
C TYR A 35 33.58 -5.25 -76.12
N GLN A 36 33.94 -4.36 -77.06
CA GLN A 36 34.66 -3.12 -76.77
C GLN A 36 33.68 -1.94 -77.00
N LEU A 37 33.44 -1.18 -75.97
CA LEU A 37 32.60 0.04 -76.03
C LEU A 37 33.56 1.24 -75.84
N GLU A 38 33.68 2.05 -76.88
CA GLU A 38 34.32 3.36 -76.80
C GLU A 38 33.29 4.44 -76.59
N LEU A 39 33.29 5.06 -75.42
CA LEU A 39 32.44 6.17 -75.10
C LEU A 39 33.25 7.43 -74.79
N SER A 40 32.80 8.58 -75.28
CA SER A 40 33.43 9.83 -74.89
C SER A 40 33.28 10.02 -73.39
N LEU A 41 34.27 10.57 -72.71
CA LEU A 41 34.32 10.75 -71.25
C LEU A 41 33.10 11.51 -70.74
N ASP A 42 32.54 12.43 -71.53
CA ASP A 42 31.35 13.23 -71.19
C ASP A 42 30.12 12.38 -71.05
N TYR A 43 29.86 11.43 -72.00
CA TYR A 43 28.69 10.51 -71.87
C TYR A 43 28.88 9.54 -70.73
N PHE A 44 30.09 9.14 -70.37
CA PHE A 44 30.37 8.30 -69.24
C PHE A 44 30.05 9.02 -67.91
N ILE A 45 30.50 10.29 -67.76
CA ILE A 45 30.23 11.08 -66.56
C ILE A 45 28.73 11.35 -66.41
N ILE A 46 28.02 11.72 -67.49
CA ILE A 46 26.55 11.91 -67.45
C ILE A 46 25.83 10.62 -67.08
N GLY A 47 26.25 9.48 -67.64
CA GLY A 47 25.71 8.17 -67.30
C GLY A 47 25.90 7.81 -65.81
N LEU A 48 27.11 8.10 -65.27
CA LEU A 48 27.45 7.87 -63.87
C LEU A 48 26.63 8.75 -62.92
N ILE A 49 26.43 10.03 -63.25
CA ILE A 49 25.57 10.95 -62.49
C ILE A 49 24.13 10.50 -62.57
N ALA A 50 23.62 10.09 -63.71
CA ALA A 50 22.28 9.56 -63.89
C ALA A 50 22.06 8.28 -63.09
N ALA A 51 23.01 7.35 -63.12
CA ALA A 51 22.95 6.11 -62.31
C ALA A 51 22.94 6.42 -60.81
N PHE A 52 23.78 7.37 -60.34
CA PHE A 52 23.78 7.80 -58.96
C PHE A 52 22.48 8.44 -58.56
N PHE A 53 21.86 9.24 -59.41
CA PHE A 53 20.57 9.89 -59.18
C PHE A 53 19.43 8.87 -59.11
N VAL A 54 19.41 7.89 -60.00
CA VAL A 54 18.44 6.78 -59.96
C VAL A 54 18.62 5.96 -58.70
N PHE A 55 19.86 5.63 -58.31
CA PHE A 55 20.14 4.93 -57.05
C PHE A 55 19.65 5.74 -55.82
N TYR A 56 19.90 7.06 -55.78
CA TYR A 56 19.41 7.94 -54.72
C TYR A 56 17.89 7.95 -54.62
N ILE A 57 17.16 8.06 -55.74
CA ILE A 57 15.73 8.00 -55.79
C ILE A 57 15.21 6.67 -55.27
N LEU A 58 15.84 5.56 -55.67
CA LEU A 58 15.48 4.20 -55.29
C LEU A 58 15.65 3.99 -53.76
N VAL A 59 16.78 4.42 -53.23
CA VAL A 59 17.02 4.37 -51.75
C VAL A 59 16.00 5.24 -51.01
N ARG A 60 15.75 6.45 -51.49
CA ARG A 60 14.76 7.35 -50.86
C ARG A 60 13.35 6.82 -50.92
N PHE A 61 13.00 6.12 -52.01
CA PHE A 61 11.69 5.48 -52.18
C PHE A 61 11.53 4.30 -51.20
N ILE A 62 12.55 3.45 -51.07
CA ILE A 62 12.54 2.33 -50.10
C ILE A 62 12.43 2.85 -48.67
N LEU A 63 13.23 3.84 -48.28
CA LEU A 63 13.14 4.47 -46.94
C LEU A 63 11.78 5.13 -46.70
N GLY A 64 11.19 5.73 -47.74
CA GLY A 64 9.84 6.32 -47.69
C GLY A 64 8.74 5.27 -47.42
N ILE A 65 8.80 4.13 -48.09
CA ILE A 65 7.87 3.00 -47.90
C ILE A 65 7.99 2.44 -46.48
N LEU A 66 9.23 2.21 -46.01
CA LEU A 66 9.50 1.70 -44.65
C LEU A 66 8.98 2.68 -43.60
N GLY A 67 9.25 3.99 -43.74
CA GLY A 67 8.77 5.01 -42.83
C GLY A 67 7.25 5.20 -42.84
N PHE A 68 6.59 5.04 -44.01
CA PHE A 68 5.15 5.10 -44.14
C PHE A 68 4.47 3.93 -43.44
N ASN A 69 4.98 2.71 -43.63
CA ASN A 69 4.44 1.51 -42.99
C ASN A 69 4.58 1.58 -41.47
N GLN A 70 5.70 2.07 -40.95
CA GLN A 70 5.93 2.26 -39.53
C GLN A 70 4.96 3.31 -38.92
N ARG A 71 4.78 4.46 -39.58
CA ARG A 71 3.84 5.50 -39.14
C ARG A 71 2.39 5.01 -39.14
N HIS A 72 2.02 4.18 -40.10
CA HIS A 72 0.67 3.62 -40.16
C HIS A 72 0.44 2.59 -39.05
N ARG A 73 1.45 1.79 -38.72
CA ARG A 73 1.41 0.86 -37.58
C ARG A 73 1.27 1.60 -36.26
N HIS A 74 2.05 2.65 -36.02
CA HIS A 74 1.95 3.47 -34.80
C HIS A 74 0.56 4.06 -34.63
N LYS A 75 -0.01 4.71 -35.66
CA LYS A 75 -1.37 5.26 -35.58
C LYS A 75 -2.41 4.19 -35.26
N LYS A 76 -2.34 3.03 -35.88
CA LYS A 76 -3.26 1.93 -35.62
C LYS A 76 -3.10 1.35 -34.21
N THR A 77 -1.87 1.29 -33.68
CA THR A 77 -1.60 0.90 -32.29
C THR A 77 -2.28 1.85 -31.31
N ASP A 78 -2.09 3.17 -31.54
CA ASP A 78 -2.67 4.21 -30.67
C ASP A 78 -4.20 4.19 -30.71
N GLU A 79 -4.79 4.05 -31.90
CA GLU A 79 -6.25 3.94 -32.04
C GLU A 79 -6.82 2.72 -31.31
N MET A 80 -6.16 1.57 -31.46
CA MET A 80 -6.59 0.32 -30.77
C MET A 80 -6.40 0.43 -29.25
N LEU A 81 -5.29 1.02 -28.79
CA LEU A 81 -5.01 1.24 -27.38
C LEU A 81 -6.06 2.16 -26.76
N LEU A 82 -6.31 3.32 -27.36
CA LEU A 82 -7.31 4.28 -26.86
C LEU A 82 -8.73 3.69 -26.90
N SER A 83 -9.08 2.95 -27.97
CA SER A 83 -10.37 2.26 -28.04
C SER A 83 -10.50 1.14 -26.99
N GLY A 84 -9.41 0.43 -26.70
CA GLY A 84 -9.34 -0.57 -25.63
C GLY A 84 -9.50 0.07 -24.25
N LEU A 85 -8.80 1.18 -23.99
CA LEU A 85 -8.90 1.94 -22.76
C LEU A 85 -10.31 2.50 -22.54
N LYS A 86 -10.91 3.10 -23.58
CA LYS A 86 -12.29 3.57 -23.55
C LYS A 86 -13.26 2.44 -23.19
N ALA A 87 -13.19 1.31 -23.90
CA ALA A 87 -14.04 0.15 -23.63
C ALA A 87 -13.86 -0.39 -22.20
N TYR A 88 -12.64 -0.36 -21.67
CA TYR A 88 -12.37 -0.76 -20.29
C TYR A 88 -13.12 0.12 -19.26
N PHE A 89 -13.09 1.45 -19.44
CA PHE A 89 -13.81 2.38 -18.56
C PHE A 89 -15.34 2.34 -18.76
N GLU A 90 -15.80 1.96 -19.95
CA GLU A 90 -17.22 1.73 -20.23
C GLU A 90 -17.73 0.37 -19.69
N GLY A 91 -16.84 -0.50 -19.18
CA GLY A 91 -17.18 -1.82 -18.65
C GLY A 91 -17.31 -2.93 -19.70
N ASP A 92 -17.07 -2.63 -20.99
CA ASP A 92 -17.02 -3.63 -22.06
C ASP A 92 -15.66 -4.33 -22.08
N TYR A 93 -15.45 -5.22 -21.11
CA TYR A 93 -14.16 -5.91 -20.92
C TYR A 93 -13.79 -6.84 -22.07
N VAL A 94 -14.79 -7.40 -22.79
CA VAL A 94 -14.52 -8.26 -23.96
C VAL A 94 -13.91 -7.45 -25.10
N LYS A 95 -14.49 -6.29 -25.41
CA LYS A 95 -13.97 -5.36 -26.42
C LYS A 95 -12.64 -4.75 -25.98
N ALA A 96 -12.52 -4.35 -24.71
CA ALA A 96 -11.28 -3.82 -24.14
C ALA A 96 -10.12 -4.80 -24.29
N ARG A 97 -10.30 -6.05 -23.88
CA ARG A 97 -9.30 -7.12 -24.05
C ARG A 97 -8.89 -7.32 -25.49
N ARG A 98 -9.89 -7.43 -26.40
CA ARG A 98 -9.62 -7.65 -27.83
C ARG A 98 -8.81 -6.52 -28.44
N ASN A 99 -9.20 -5.26 -28.20
CA ASN A 99 -8.54 -4.10 -28.77
C ASN A 99 -7.15 -3.91 -28.17
N ALA A 100 -6.99 -4.08 -26.86
CA ALA A 100 -5.70 -4.02 -26.19
C ALA A 100 -4.75 -5.15 -26.65
N ALA A 101 -5.25 -6.37 -26.87
CA ALA A 101 -4.45 -7.47 -27.42
C ALA A 101 -3.96 -7.19 -28.85
N ILE A 102 -4.80 -6.53 -29.67
CA ILE A 102 -4.39 -6.08 -31.01
C ILE A 102 -3.31 -5.00 -30.89
N ALA A 103 -3.51 -4.01 -30.02
CA ALA A 103 -2.51 -2.97 -29.75
C ALA A 103 -1.19 -3.57 -29.28
N LEU A 104 -1.20 -4.53 -28.39
CA LEU A 104 -0.02 -5.24 -27.87
C LEU A 104 0.76 -5.95 -29.00
N LYS A 105 0.05 -6.57 -29.95
CA LYS A 105 0.69 -7.23 -31.10
C LYS A 105 1.36 -6.22 -32.04
N LEU A 106 0.74 -5.06 -32.25
CA LEU A 106 1.20 -4.03 -33.17
C LEU A 106 2.22 -3.08 -32.55
N ALA A 107 2.31 -3.04 -31.22
CA ALA A 107 3.16 -2.11 -30.48
C ALA A 107 4.65 -2.29 -30.83
N ASP A 108 5.25 -1.20 -31.27
CA ASP A 108 6.68 -1.11 -31.55
C ASP A 108 7.46 -0.40 -30.40
N SER A 109 6.74 0.38 -29.54
CA SER A 109 7.34 1.00 -28.35
C SER A 109 7.11 0.14 -27.10
N SER A 110 8.11 0.09 -26.22
CA SER A 110 8.07 -0.62 -24.95
C SER A 110 6.89 -0.14 -24.08
N LEU A 111 6.69 1.17 -23.95
CA LEU A 111 5.61 1.76 -23.18
C LEU A 111 4.22 1.38 -23.72
N ALA A 112 4.00 1.49 -25.05
CA ALA A 112 2.72 1.11 -25.65
C ALA A 112 2.43 -0.38 -25.47
N ALA A 113 3.46 -1.24 -25.57
CA ALA A 113 3.33 -2.68 -25.32
C ALA A 113 2.94 -2.95 -23.86
N ALA A 114 3.60 -2.32 -22.88
CA ALA A 114 3.30 -2.50 -21.46
C ALA A 114 1.89 -2.03 -21.12
N ILE A 115 1.47 -0.83 -21.56
CA ILE A 115 0.13 -0.31 -21.29
C ILE A 115 -0.95 -1.21 -21.93
N SER A 116 -0.73 -1.62 -23.18
CA SER A 116 -1.66 -2.50 -23.89
C SER A 116 -1.83 -3.85 -23.18
N ALA A 117 -0.72 -4.44 -22.71
CA ALA A 117 -0.73 -5.67 -21.95
C ALA A 117 -1.47 -5.54 -20.62
N VAL A 118 -1.23 -4.45 -19.89
CA VAL A 118 -1.91 -4.16 -18.62
C VAL A 118 -3.43 -4.03 -18.81
N ILE A 119 -3.87 -3.29 -19.85
CA ILE A 119 -5.31 -3.16 -20.14
C ILE A 119 -5.91 -4.52 -20.54
N ALA A 120 -5.20 -5.31 -21.36
CA ALA A 120 -5.65 -6.65 -21.75
C ALA A 120 -5.72 -7.59 -20.54
N ALA A 121 -4.70 -7.57 -19.67
CA ALA A 121 -4.65 -8.38 -18.45
C ALA A 121 -5.74 -7.99 -17.44
N ARG A 122 -5.94 -6.69 -17.19
CA ARG A 122 -7.02 -6.21 -16.31
C ARG A 122 -8.40 -6.58 -16.85
N SER A 123 -8.58 -6.49 -18.17
CA SER A 123 -9.85 -6.91 -18.81
C SER A 123 -10.07 -8.41 -18.70
N ALA A 124 -9.02 -9.22 -18.89
CA ALA A 124 -9.07 -10.67 -18.73
C ALA A 124 -9.36 -11.06 -17.25
N HIS A 125 -8.77 -10.36 -16.30
CA HIS A 125 -9.05 -10.57 -14.88
C HIS A 125 -10.53 -10.28 -14.52
N LYS A 126 -11.12 -9.22 -15.10
CA LYS A 126 -12.56 -8.93 -14.93
C LYS A 126 -13.49 -9.94 -15.59
N LEU A 127 -12.98 -10.73 -16.51
CA LEU A 127 -13.68 -11.82 -17.20
C LEU A 127 -13.39 -13.21 -16.60
N ASP A 128 -12.65 -13.26 -15.45
CA ASP A 128 -12.19 -14.48 -14.78
C ASP A 128 -11.30 -15.40 -15.66
N GLU A 129 -10.65 -14.82 -16.69
CA GLU A 129 -9.75 -15.54 -17.60
C GLU A 129 -8.29 -15.45 -17.11
N THR A 130 -7.97 -16.18 -16.04
CA THR A 130 -6.66 -16.12 -15.36
C THR A 130 -5.49 -16.51 -16.27
N THR A 131 -5.65 -17.53 -17.10
CA THR A 131 -4.60 -17.99 -18.04
C THR A 131 -4.28 -16.94 -19.11
N ALA A 132 -5.30 -16.29 -19.66
CA ALA A 132 -5.12 -15.23 -20.65
C ALA A 132 -4.48 -13.98 -20.02
N ARG A 133 -4.90 -13.64 -18.79
CA ARG A 133 -4.30 -12.57 -17.98
C ARG A 133 -2.78 -12.73 -17.84
N ASP A 134 -2.35 -13.89 -17.38
CA ASP A 134 -0.94 -14.17 -17.13
C ASP A 134 -0.12 -14.17 -18.42
N GLN A 135 -0.66 -14.72 -19.53
CA GLN A 135 -0.04 -14.66 -20.84
C GLN A 135 0.19 -13.23 -21.36
N TYR A 136 -0.74 -12.29 -21.10
CA TYR A 136 -0.55 -10.88 -21.48
C TYR A 136 0.58 -10.24 -20.70
N LEU A 137 0.69 -10.50 -19.39
CA LEU A 137 1.77 -9.97 -18.56
C LEU A 137 3.14 -10.57 -18.95
N ASP A 138 3.19 -11.86 -19.23
CA ASP A 138 4.42 -12.52 -19.68
C ASP A 138 4.87 -11.99 -21.07
N THR A 139 3.92 -11.77 -21.98
CA THR A 139 4.21 -11.15 -23.28
C THR A 139 4.78 -9.75 -23.11
N ALA A 140 4.28 -8.96 -22.16
CA ALA A 140 4.79 -7.64 -21.86
C ALA A 140 6.22 -7.70 -21.27
N ALA A 141 6.49 -8.65 -20.38
CA ALA A 141 7.82 -8.83 -19.81
C ALA A 141 8.91 -9.07 -20.87
N HIS A 142 8.55 -9.75 -21.97
CA HIS A 142 9.45 -9.96 -23.11
C HIS A 142 9.54 -8.76 -24.06
N LYS A 143 8.41 -8.07 -24.34
CA LYS A 143 8.39 -6.96 -25.30
C LYS A 143 8.80 -5.62 -24.70
N ALA A 144 8.61 -5.45 -23.40
CA ALA A 144 8.82 -4.20 -22.69
C ALA A 144 9.68 -4.42 -21.42
N PRO A 145 10.94 -4.86 -21.56
CA PRO A 145 11.81 -5.12 -20.41
C PRO A 145 12.08 -3.88 -19.56
N ASP A 146 12.01 -2.68 -20.16
CA ASP A 146 12.22 -1.40 -19.46
C ASP A 146 11.03 -0.99 -18.60
N GLU A 147 9.84 -1.53 -18.89
CA GLU A 147 8.57 -1.19 -18.22
C GLU A 147 8.06 -2.31 -17.29
N LYS A 148 8.99 -3.12 -16.75
CA LYS A 148 8.66 -4.24 -15.85
C LYS A 148 7.86 -3.79 -14.63
N SER A 149 8.12 -2.59 -14.13
CA SER A 149 7.46 -2.05 -12.94
C SER A 149 5.94 -2.01 -13.10
N LEU A 150 5.44 -1.56 -14.25
CA LEU A 150 4.00 -1.45 -14.52
C LEU A 150 3.31 -2.84 -14.53
N CYS A 151 3.97 -3.82 -15.13
CA CYS A 151 3.46 -5.20 -15.20
C CYS A 151 3.48 -5.88 -13.83
N LEU A 152 4.56 -5.71 -13.04
CA LEU A 152 4.71 -6.30 -11.72
C LEU A 152 3.74 -5.68 -10.70
N ILE A 153 3.53 -4.36 -10.74
CA ILE A 153 2.51 -3.68 -9.92
C ILE A 153 1.11 -4.26 -10.23
N THR A 154 0.78 -4.39 -11.51
CA THR A 154 -0.51 -4.98 -11.92
C THR A 154 -0.64 -6.44 -11.50
N LYS A 155 0.43 -7.24 -11.62
CA LYS A 155 0.45 -8.63 -11.12
C LYS A 155 0.24 -8.70 -9.61
N THR A 156 0.86 -7.79 -8.86
CA THR A 156 0.69 -7.71 -7.41
C THR A 156 -0.76 -7.40 -7.03
N GLU A 157 -1.43 -6.46 -7.73
CA GLU A 157 -2.85 -6.19 -7.50
C GLU A 157 -3.72 -7.45 -7.69
N PHE A 158 -3.44 -8.24 -8.72
CA PHE A 158 -4.18 -9.49 -8.95
C PHE A 158 -3.95 -10.50 -7.83
N LEU A 159 -2.68 -10.70 -7.41
CA LEU A 159 -2.33 -11.61 -6.32
C LEU A 159 -3.00 -11.20 -4.99
N LEU A 160 -3.11 -9.90 -4.72
CA LEU A 160 -3.82 -9.39 -3.54
C LEU A 160 -5.32 -9.69 -3.62
N ASN A 161 -5.94 -9.46 -4.76
CA ASN A 161 -7.36 -9.78 -4.98
C ASN A 161 -7.66 -11.29 -4.83
N GLU A 162 -6.68 -12.13 -5.15
CA GLU A 162 -6.76 -13.59 -5.02
C GLU A 162 -6.38 -14.09 -3.61
N GLY A 163 -5.98 -13.20 -2.71
CA GLY A 163 -5.54 -13.56 -1.35
C GLY A 163 -4.14 -14.18 -1.26
N CYS A 164 -3.35 -14.10 -2.33
CA CYS A 164 -2.00 -14.66 -2.41
C CYS A 164 -0.94 -13.68 -1.89
N TYR A 165 -1.04 -13.27 -0.62
CA TYR A 165 -0.23 -12.18 -0.04
C TYR A 165 1.27 -12.44 -0.05
N LYS A 166 1.70 -13.70 0.20
CA LYS A 166 3.12 -14.07 0.20
C LYS A 166 3.76 -13.91 -1.18
N GLU A 167 3.03 -14.27 -2.22
CA GLU A 167 3.49 -14.13 -3.61
C GLU A 167 3.48 -12.67 -4.05
N ALA A 168 2.47 -11.90 -3.62
CA ALA A 168 2.40 -10.46 -3.84
C ALA A 168 3.62 -9.75 -3.25
N LEU A 169 3.98 -10.03 -1.99
CA LEU A 169 5.16 -9.48 -1.33
C LEU A 169 6.46 -9.87 -2.04
N LYS A 170 6.60 -11.14 -2.46
CA LYS A 170 7.76 -11.59 -3.23
C LYS A 170 7.87 -10.88 -4.58
N THR A 171 6.73 -10.63 -5.24
CA THR A 171 6.69 -9.89 -6.51
C THR A 171 7.12 -8.44 -6.30
N LEU A 172 6.68 -7.77 -5.24
CA LEU A 172 7.09 -6.41 -4.89
C LEU A 172 8.58 -6.32 -4.54
N GLN A 173 9.12 -7.30 -3.80
CA GLN A 173 10.56 -7.36 -3.51
C GLN A 173 11.41 -7.49 -4.78
N SER A 174 10.93 -8.22 -5.78
CA SER A 174 11.63 -8.34 -7.08
C SER A 174 11.66 -7.03 -7.88
N LEU A 175 10.76 -6.10 -7.56
CA LEU A 175 10.66 -4.79 -8.22
C LEU A 175 11.76 -3.83 -7.73
N TYR A 176 12.14 -3.95 -6.47
CA TYR A 176 13.08 -3.04 -5.80
C TYR A 176 14.19 -3.81 -5.08
N PRO A 177 15.07 -4.50 -5.82
CA PRO A 177 16.24 -5.08 -5.20
C PRO A 177 17.10 -3.96 -4.61
N GLU A 178 17.38 -4.04 -3.31
CA GLU A 178 18.29 -3.14 -2.58
C GLU A 178 17.87 -1.65 -2.47
N GLY A 179 16.67 -1.38 -1.92
CA GLY A 179 16.36 -0.04 -1.38
C GLY A 179 16.15 1.07 -2.40
N GLY A 180 15.84 0.73 -3.66
CA GLY A 180 15.42 1.69 -4.66
C GLY A 180 14.16 2.47 -4.23
N LEU A 181 14.01 3.72 -4.70
CA LEU A 181 12.85 4.58 -4.42
C LEU A 181 11.56 3.90 -4.91
N GLN A 182 10.82 3.30 -3.99
CA GLN A 182 9.51 2.69 -4.29
C GLN A 182 8.51 3.76 -4.75
N SER A 183 7.71 3.44 -5.75
CA SER A 183 6.59 4.30 -6.15
C SER A 183 5.51 4.32 -5.06
N SER A 184 4.72 5.41 -4.98
CA SER A 184 3.61 5.48 -4.00
C SER A 184 2.61 4.34 -4.17
N ALA A 185 2.35 3.92 -5.41
CA ALA A 185 1.48 2.78 -5.70
C ALA A 185 2.05 1.46 -5.16
N ALA A 186 3.35 1.21 -5.32
CA ALA A 186 3.99 0.00 -4.80
C ALA A 186 3.97 -0.03 -3.26
N LEU A 187 4.23 1.11 -2.60
CA LEU A 187 4.14 1.23 -1.14
C LEU A 187 2.72 0.96 -0.62
N GLN A 188 1.69 1.43 -1.32
CA GLN A 188 0.30 1.17 -0.95
C GLN A 188 -0.06 -0.31 -1.08
N LEU A 189 0.37 -0.96 -2.18
CA LEU A 189 0.16 -2.39 -2.36
C LEU A 189 0.94 -3.24 -1.35
N GLU A 190 2.16 -2.83 -1.00
CA GLU A 190 2.95 -3.50 0.03
C GLU A 190 2.30 -3.38 1.40
N LEU A 191 1.80 -2.19 1.72
CA LEU A 191 1.04 -1.94 2.94
C LEU A 191 -0.20 -2.84 3.02
N GLU A 192 -0.98 -2.91 1.94
CA GLU A 192 -2.16 -3.77 1.86
C GLU A 192 -1.79 -5.25 2.01
N ALA A 193 -0.74 -5.69 1.31
CA ALA A 193 -0.23 -7.05 1.39
C ALA A 193 0.21 -7.42 2.83
N GLN A 194 0.93 -6.52 3.51
CA GLN A 194 1.39 -6.73 4.88
C GLN A 194 0.25 -6.74 5.88
N GLN A 195 -0.76 -5.86 5.70
CA GLN A 195 -1.97 -5.86 6.53
C GLN A 195 -2.73 -7.17 6.42
N GLN A 196 -2.94 -7.65 5.21
CA GLN A 196 -3.68 -8.89 4.97
C GLN A 196 -2.88 -10.13 5.39
N ALA A 197 -1.55 -10.06 5.35
CA ALA A 197 -0.67 -11.09 5.88
C ALA A 197 -0.55 -11.08 7.41
N GLY A 198 -1.07 -10.04 8.09
CA GLY A 198 -0.97 -9.88 9.55
C GLY A 198 0.42 -9.46 10.03
N ASN A 199 1.28 -8.95 9.15
CA ASN A 199 2.63 -8.51 9.47
C ASN A 199 2.62 -7.06 9.99
N TRP A 200 2.05 -6.85 11.16
CA TRP A 200 1.78 -5.52 11.70
C TRP A 200 3.04 -4.69 12.00
N ASP A 201 4.17 -5.33 12.29
CA ASP A 201 5.45 -4.64 12.48
C ASP A 201 5.91 -3.98 11.17
N ALA A 202 5.83 -4.69 10.04
CA ALA A 202 6.13 -4.15 8.71
C ALA A 202 5.13 -3.03 8.31
N VAL A 203 3.86 -3.15 8.70
CA VAL A 203 2.85 -2.10 8.49
C VAL A 203 3.25 -0.81 9.19
N LEU A 204 3.77 -0.86 10.42
CA LEU A 204 4.24 0.31 11.15
C LEU A 204 5.44 0.97 10.47
N GLU A 205 6.42 0.19 10.01
CA GLU A 205 7.58 0.71 9.27
C GLU A 205 7.17 1.40 7.97
N LEU A 206 6.28 0.79 7.20
CA LEU A 206 5.74 1.36 5.96
C LEU A 206 4.92 2.63 6.22
N ALA A 207 4.14 2.66 7.31
CA ALA A 207 3.39 3.83 7.71
C ALA A 207 4.32 5.02 8.08
N ASP A 208 5.50 4.74 8.67
CA ASP A 208 6.52 5.75 8.94
C ASP A 208 7.15 6.30 7.66
N VAL A 209 7.40 5.44 6.67
CA VAL A 209 7.91 5.85 5.35
C VAL A 209 6.88 6.73 4.63
N LEU A 210 5.60 6.33 4.65
CA LEU A 210 4.50 7.10 4.05
C LEU A 210 4.31 8.44 4.75
N ALA A 211 4.40 8.51 6.08
CA ALA A 211 4.30 9.75 6.84
C ALA A 211 5.35 10.79 6.46
N LYS A 212 6.55 10.34 6.10
CA LYS A 212 7.65 11.22 5.66
C LYS A 212 7.46 11.73 4.22
N ARG A 213 6.76 10.95 3.36
CA ARG A 213 6.57 11.29 1.93
C ARG A 213 5.32 12.10 1.67
N ASP A 214 4.23 11.77 2.36
CA ASP A 214 2.92 12.37 2.14
C ASP A 214 2.44 13.10 3.39
N SER A 215 2.60 14.43 3.38
CA SER A 215 2.15 15.28 4.48
C SER A 215 0.63 15.50 4.48
N THR A 216 -0.06 15.15 3.39
CA THR A 216 -1.49 15.46 3.18
C THR A 216 -2.40 14.49 3.93
N ASN A 217 -2.00 13.22 4.10
CA ASN A 217 -2.83 12.15 4.66
C ASN A 217 -2.47 11.76 6.10
N GLN A 218 -1.95 12.69 6.90
CA GLN A 218 -1.48 12.41 8.27
C GLN A 218 -2.55 11.77 9.18
N THR A 219 -3.82 12.12 9.01
CA THR A 219 -4.91 11.56 9.82
C THR A 219 -5.11 10.07 9.52
N LEU A 220 -5.11 9.69 8.24
CA LEU A 220 -5.22 8.29 7.82
C LEU A 220 -4.01 7.47 8.28
N ILE A 221 -2.81 8.04 8.17
CA ILE A 221 -1.58 7.38 8.64
C ILE A 221 -1.60 7.17 10.15
N LYS A 222 -2.06 8.16 10.94
CA LYS A 222 -2.22 8.01 12.39
C LYS A 222 -3.21 6.90 12.74
N GLN A 223 -4.34 6.84 12.04
CA GLN A 223 -5.34 5.78 12.25
C GLN A 223 -4.80 4.41 11.87
N LEU A 224 -4.05 4.33 10.78
CA LEU A 224 -3.37 3.12 10.34
C LEU A 224 -2.38 2.61 11.38
N LYS A 225 -1.51 3.49 11.91
CA LYS A 225 -0.56 3.15 12.97
C LYS A 225 -1.28 2.67 14.23
N TYR A 226 -2.31 3.38 14.65
CA TYR A 226 -3.12 2.99 15.79
C TYR A 226 -3.70 1.57 15.61
N ASN A 227 -4.31 1.28 14.46
CA ASN A 227 -4.86 -0.04 14.16
C ASN A 227 -3.77 -1.12 14.16
N ALA A 228 -2.62 -0.84 13.53
CA ALA A 228 -1.49 -1.77 13.51
C ALA A 228 -0.93 -2.04 14.91
N GLN A 229 -0.85 -1.03 15.76
CA GLN A 229 -0.42 -1.19 17.16
C GLN A 229 -1.41 -2.03 17.97
N MET A 230 -2.71 -1.81 17.79
CA MET A 230 -3.75 -2.61 18.44
C MET A 230 -3.65 -4.08 18.05
N GLU A 231 -3.50 -4.36 16.76
CA GLU A 231 -3.37 -5.72 16.26
C GLU A 231 -2.04 -6.39 16.67
N ASN A 232 -0.95 -5.62 16.75
CA ASN A 232 0.32 -6.09 17.31
C ASN A 232 0.20 -6.49 18.79
N ILE A 233 -0.46 -5.69 19.61
CA ILE A 233 -0.71 -6.03 21.02
C ILE A 233 -1.51 -7.32 21.10
N LYS A 234 -2.57 -7.46 20.31
CA LYS A 234 -3.41 -8.68 20.28
C LYS A 234 -2.63 -9.92 19.83
N SER A 235 -1.87 -9.81 18.75
CA SER A 235 -1.10 -10.93 18.20
C SER A 235 0.00 -11.41 19.14
N LYS A 236 0.61 -10.48 19.90
CA LYS A 236 1.67 -10.76 20.88
C LYS A 236 1.13 -11.09 22.29
N ALA A 237 -0.19 -10.97 22.50
CA ALA A 237 -0.82 -11.24 23.80
C ALA A 237 -0.71 -12.69 24.29
N SER A 238 -0.30 -13.62 23.45
CA SER A 238 -0.08 -15.03 23.82
C SER A 238 1.36 -15.33 24.31
N ASP A 239 2.34 -14.43 24.04
CA ASP A 239 3.73 -14.61 24.41
C ASP A 239 4.25 -13.45 25.26
N PRO A 240 4.55 -13.70 26.56
CA PRO A 240 5.02 -12.65 27.48
C PRO A 240 6.30 -11.94 27.01
N GLN A 241 7.21 -12.66 26.35
CA GLN A 241 8.48 -12.06 25.92
C GLN A 241 8.28 -11.12 24.74
N SER A 242 7.54 -11.56 23.75
CA SER A 242 7.20 -10.75 22.56
C SER A 242 6.41 -9.51 22.94
N LEU A 243 5.42 -9.62 23.84
CA LEU A 243 4.64 -8.49 24.30
C LEU A 243 5.51 -7.48 25.07
N ASN A 244 6.40 -7.95 25.96
CA ASN A 244 7.31 -7.09 26.73
C ASN A 244 8.27 -6.33 25.80
N GLN A 245 8.89 -7.02 24.86
CA GLN A 245 9.79 -6.37 23.89
C GLN A 245 9.04 -5.32 23.08
N TYR A 246 7.88 -5.67 22.56
CA TYR A 246 7.06 -4.75 21.77
C TYR A 246 6.66 -3.50 22.59
N TRP A 247 6.13 -3.70 23.80
CA TRP A 247 5.72 -2.60 24.66
C TRP A 247 6.89 -1.72 25.07
N GLN A 248 8.07 -2.28 25.37
CA GLN A 248 9.26 -1.50 25.72
C GLN A 248 9.75 -0.61 24.58
N HIS A 249 9.73 -1.11 23.32
CA HIS A 249 10.17 -0.37 22.15
C HIS A 249 9.15 0.66 21.63
N MET A 250 7.89 0.56 22.08
CA MET A 250 6.86 1.52 21.69
C MET A 250 7.21 2.95 22.15
N PRO A 251 7.03 3.98 21.28
CA PRO A 251 7.29 5.37 21.64
C PRO A 251 6.48 5.84 22.85
N PRO A 252 7.04 6.69 23.73
CA PRO A 252 6.36 7.14 24.95
C PRO A 252 5.02 7.84 24.69
N LEU A 253 4.92 8.61 23.59
CA LEU A 253 3.67 9.29 23.20
C LEU A 253 2.55 8.31 22.86
N GLU A 254 2.89 7.17 22.25
CA GLU A 254 1.93 6.14 21.88
C GLU A 254 1.49 5.33 23.09
N LYS A 255 2.40 5.06 24.06
CA LYS A 255 2.07 4.44 25.34
C LYS A 255 1.06 5.26 26.17
N MET A 256 0.97 6.57 25.93
CA MET A 256 -0.02 7.46 26.58
C MET A 256 -1.41 7.42 25.94
N ASN A 257 -1.59 6.71 24.85
CA ASN A 257 -2.92 6.49 24.27
C ASN A 257 -3.70 5.53 25.17
N SER A 258 -4.81 6.01 25.77
CA SER A 258 -5.57 5.23 26.75
C SER A 258 -6.06 3.90 26.17
N LYS A 259 -6.49 3.87 24.91
CA LYS A 259 -6.99 2.64 24.27
C LYS A 259 -5.88 1.60 24.05
N LEU A 260 -4.68 2.04 23.68
CA LEU A 260 -3.52 1.14 23.58
C LEU A 260 -3.09 0.66 24.97
N ALA A 261 -3.12 1.55 25.96
CA ALA A 261 -2.82 1.20 27.35
C ALA A 261 -3.83 0.17 27.89
N VAL A 262 -5.12 0.34 27.63
CA VAL A 262 -6.17 -0.64 27.97
C VAL A 262 -5.89 -1.99 27.32
N ALA A 263 -5.62 -2.02 26.01
CA ALA A 263 -5.36 -3.26 25.30
C ALA A 263 -4.12 -3.99 25.84
N ALA A 264 -3.04 -3.25 26.08
CA ALA A 264 -1.82 -3.81 26.67
C ALA A 264 -2.05 -4.31 28.10
N THR A 265 -2.78 -3.54 28.93
CA THR A 265 -3.13 -3.93 30.31
C THR A 265 -3.93 -5.23 30.30
N ARG A 266 -4.96 -5.35 29.47
CA ARG A 266 -5.74 -6.59 29.33
C ARG A 266 -4.88 -7.77 28.92
N ALA A 267 -3.97 -7.57 27.95
CA ALA A 267 -3.05 -8.62 27.53
C ALA A 267 -2.12 -9.07 28.68
N TYR A 268 -1.56 -8.14 29.48
CA TYR A 268 -0.75 -8.48 30.64
C TYR A 268 -1.56 -9.16 31.76
N ILE A 269 -2.80 -8.75 31.98
CA ILE A 269 -3.70 -9.44 32.93
C ILE A 269 -3.94 -10.88 32.49
N THR A 270 -4.22 -11.11 31.22
CA THR A 270 -4.44 -12.45 30.66
C THR A 270 -3.21 -13.35 30.82
N LEU A 271 -2.01 -12.77 30.72
CA LEU A 271 -0.74 -13.46 30.94
C LEU A 271 -0.39 -13.63 32.44
N GLY A 272 -1.19 -13.10 33.36
CA GLY A 272 -0.93 -13.12 34.80
C GLY A 272 0.18 -12.19 35.26
N ASN A 273 0.62 -11.24 34.39
CA ASN A 273 1.67 -10.28 34.73
C ASN A 273 1.08 -8.99 35.30
N CYS A 274 0.59 -9.05 36.53
CA CYS A 274 -0.03 -7.96 37.26
C CYS A 274 0.93 -6.76 37.45
N THR A 275 2.19 -7.00 37.68
CA THR A 275 3.19 -5.94 37.88
C THR A 275 3.25 -5.00 36.68
N MET A 276 3.31 -5.54 35.46
CA MET A 276 3.33 -4.72 34.24
C MET A 276 1.97 -4.04 34.00
N ALA A 277 0.86 -4.73 34.26
CA ALA A 277 -0.47 -4.16 34.16
C ALA A 277 -0.63 -2.93 35.08
N HIS A 278 -0.23 -3.05 36.35
CA HIS A 278 -0.27 -1.94 37.31
C HIS A 278 0.62 -0.77 36.89
N GLN A 279 1.84 -1.06 36.44
CA GLN A 279 2.77 -0.02 35.96
C GLN A 279 2.16 0.80 34.80
N ILE A 280 1.50 0.14 33.85
CA ILE A 280 0.84 0.82 32.72
C ILE A 280 -0.32 1.70 33.23
N ILE A 281 -1.15 1.20 34.14
CA ILE A 281 -2.27 1.94 34.70
C ILE A 281 -1.79 3.14 35.50
N GLU A 282 -0.83 2.95 36.41
CA GLU A 282 -0.27 4.00 37.27
C GLU A 282 0.41 5.12 36.48
N GLN A 283 0.99 4.81 35.32
CA GLN A 283 1.60 5.81 34.42
C GLN A 283 0.57 6.59 33.59
N ASN A 284 -0.54 5.96 33.22
CA ASN A 284 -1.54 6.54 32.32
C ASN A 284 -2.65 7.30 33.04
N VAL A 285 -3.23 6.75 34.11
CA VAL A 285 -4.38 7.34 34.83
C VAL A 285 -4.15 8.78 35.27
N PRO A 286 -2.99 9.17 35.85
CA PRO A 286 -2.77 10.56 36.25
C PRO A 286 -2.75 11.57 35.10
N ARG A 287 -2.50 11.11 33.87
CA ARG A 287 -2.36 11.95 32.68
C ARG A 287 -3.62 11.96 31.85
N THR A 288 -4.19 10.79 31.64
CA THR A 288 -5.37 10.58 30.80
C THR A 288 -6.37 9.71 31.57
N TRP A 289 -7.38 10.36 32.14
CA TRP A 289 -8.39 9.65 32.90
C TRP A 289 -9.18 8.71 31.99
N ASP A 290 -9.14 7.41 32.28
CA ASP A 290 -9.88 6.39 31.55
C ASP A 290 -10.54 5.42 32.54
N ALA A 291 -11.87 5.32 32.50
CA ALA A 291 -12.65 4.50 33.42
C ALA A 291 -12.34 3.00 33.27
N GLU A 292 -11.98 2.56 32.04
CA GLU A 292 -11.67 1.16 31.76
C GLU A 292 -10.32 0.75 32.38
N LEU A 293 -9.32 1.64 32.37
CA LEU A 293 -8.04 1.40 33.07
C LEU A 293 -8.23 1.29 34.58
N ILE A 294 -9.11 2.12 35.15
CA ILE A 294 -9.44 2.08 36.57
C ILE A 294 -10.15 0.77 36.92
N GLU A 295 -11.05 0.30 36.07
CA GLU A 295 -11.72 -0.99 36.28
C GLU A 295 -10.72 -2.16 36.30
N LEU A 296 -9.82 -2.18 35.31
CA LEU A 296 -8.77 -3.20 35.19
C LEU A 296 -7.82 -3.24 36.37
N TYR A 297 -7.66 -2.11 37.10
CA TYR A 297 -6.77 -2.03 38.26
C TYR A 297 -7.17 -2.95 39.41
N ALA A 298 -8.47 -3.27 39.54
CA ALA A 298 -8.97 -4.22 40.52
C ALA A 298 -9.15 -5.65 39.95
N GLU A 299 -8.86 -5.90 38.68
CA GLU A 299 -8.95 -7.24 38.08
C GLU A 299 -7.68 -8.05 38.28
N CYS A 300 -6.55 -7.39 38.41
CA CYS A 300 -5.27 -8.05 38.65
C CYS A 300 -4.79 -7.77 40.06
N LEU A 301 -4.86 -8.75 40.92
CA LEU A 301 -4.51 -8.67 42.33
C LEU A 301 -3.21 -9.45 42.56
N ASP A 302 -2.19 -8.79 43.06
CA ASP A 302 -0.91 -9.39 43.44
C ASP A 302 -0.63 -9.22 44.94
N TYR A 303 0.58 -9.55 45.36
CA TYR A 303 0.98 -9.42 46.77
C TYR A 303 1.05 -7.94 47.26
N HIS A 304 0.89 -6.96 46.39
CA HIS A 304 1.04 -5.52 46.70
C HIS A 304 -0.25 -4.73 46.66
N VAL A 305 -1.42 -5.36 46.90
CA VAL A 305 -2.73 -4.71 46.84
C VAL A 305 -2.83 -3.47 47.76
N ASN A 306 -2.14 -3.46 48.90
CA ASN A 306 -2.08 -2.26 49.78
C ASN A 306 -1.53 -1.04 49.03
N ARG A 307 -0.48 -1.21 48.23
CA ARG A 307 0.03 -0.13 47.37
C ARG A 307 -0.96 0.31 46.32
N GLN A 308 -1.70 -0.62 45.75
CA GLN A 308 -2.79 -0.27 44.81
C GLN A 308 -3.85 0.61 45.47
N ILE A 309 -4.24 0.28 46.72
CA ILE A 309 -5.18 1.10 47.50
C ILE A 309 -4.63 2.49 47.71
N GLU A 310 -3.37 2.62 48.18
CA GLU A 310 -2.71 3.92 48.37
C GLU A 310 -2.67 4.77 47.09
N CYS A 311 -2.29 4.19 45.97
CA CYS A 311 -2.29 4.87 44.66
C CYS A 311 -3.72 5.32 44.25
N ALA A 312 -4.70 4.46 44.41
CA ALA A 312 -6.09 4.78 44.08
C ALA A 312 -6.70 5.85 45.03
N GLU A 313 -6.31 5.85 46.33
CA GLU A 313 -6.69 6.90 47.28
C GLU A 313 -6.06 8.27 46.92
N VAL A 314 -4.84 8.28 46.35
CA VAL A 314 -4.23 9.52 45.80
C VAL A 314 -5.06 10.03 44.59
N TRP A 315 -5.47 9.15 43.70
CA TRP A 315 -6.34 9.54 42.57
C TRP A 315 -7.69 10.05 43.04
N LEU A 316 -8.24 9.46 44.11
CA LEU A 316 -9.53 9.88 44.67
C LEU A 316 -9.49 11.34 45.19
N LYS A 317 -8.32 11.84 45.65
CA LYS A 317 -8.18 13.25 46.06
C LYS A 317 -8.41 14.21 44.88
N SER A 318 -8.03 13.79 43.67
CA SER A 318 -8.22 14.59 42.45
C SER A 318 -9.60 14.39 41.80
N GLN A 319 -10.25 13.24 42.08
CA GLN A 319 -11.52 12.83 41.48
C GLN A 319 -12.47 12.26 42.55
N PRO A 320 -12.92 13.07 43.56
CA PRO A 320 -13.62 12.57 44.74
C PRO A 320 -14.99 11.95 44.45
N ASN A 321 -15.65 12.37 43.36
CA ASN A 321 -16.97 11.90 42.95
C ASN A 321 -16.92 10.98 41.75
N ASN A 322 -15.88 10.15 41.62
CA ASN A 322 -15.80 9.19 40.51
C ASN A 322 -16.29 7.82 40.97
N ALA A 323 -17.47 7.42 40.47
CA ALA A 323 -18.15 6.17 40.85
C ALA A 323 -17.31 4.94 40.56
N GLN A 324 -16.59 4.92 39.40
CA GLN A 324 -15.78 3.79 38.98
C GLN A 324 -14.52 3.63 39.87
N LEU A 325 -13.91 4.74 40.28
CA LEU A 325 -12.75 4.70 41.19
C LEU A 325 -13.15 4.24 42.60
N LEU A 326 -14.31 4.71 43.10
CA LEU A 326 -14.85 4.27 44.37
C LEU A 326 -15.19 2.78 44.34
N LEU A 327 -15.77 2.29 43.25
CA LEU A 327 -16.00 0.86 43.05
C LEU A 327 -14.69 0.05 43.06
N THR A 328 -13.69 0.52 42.37
CA THR A 328 -12.34 -0.12 42.31
C THR A 328 -11.72 -0.18 43.71
N LEU A 329 -11.72 0.94 44.46
CA LEU A 329 -11.28 0.97 45.86
C LEU A 329 -12.05 0.01 46.75
N GLY A 330 -13.37 -0.04 46.60
CA GLY A 330 -14.20 -0.98 47.31
C GLY A 330 -13.82 -2.44 47.06
N LYS A 331 -13.59 -2.81 45.82
CA LYS A 331 -13.12 -4.16 45.43
C LYS A 331 -11.75 -4.47 46.05
N LEU A 332 -10.76 -3.56 45.93
CA LEU A 332 -9.43 -3.71 46.48
C LEU A 332 -9.47 -3.88 48.01
N CYS A 333 -10.24 -3.04 48.71
CA CYS A 333 -10.43 -3.14 50.15
C CYS A 333 -11.12 -4.44 50.56
N THR A 334 -12.10 -4.94 49.77
CA THR A 334 -12.73 -6.23 50.00
C THR A 334 -11.74 -7.38 49.89
N HIS A 335 -10.78 -7.30 48.99
CA HIS A 335 -9.72 -8.29 48.85
C HIS A 335 -8.76 -8.31 50.06
N CYS A 336 -8.43 -7.12 50.57
CA CYS A 336 -7.57 -6.98 51.74
C CYS A 336 -8.32 -7.13 53.08
N GLU A 337 -9.56 -7.58 53.07
CA GLU A 337 -10.42 -7.76 54.26
C GLU A 337 -10.64 -6.47 55.08
N LEU A 338 -10.45 -5.31 54.45
CA LEU A 338 -10.72 -3.99 55.06
C LEU A 338 -12.21 -3.66 54.95
N TRP A 339 -13.06 -4.47 55.63
CA TRP A 339 -14.52 -4.51 55.45
C TRP A 339 -15.17 -3.15 55.60
N GLY A 340 -14.83 -2.38 56.62
CA GLY A 340 -15.42 -1.05 56.86
C GLY A 340 -15.07 -0.04 55.73
N LYS A 341 -13.83 0.00 55.29
CA LYS A 341 -13.44 0.84 54.14
C LYS A 341 -14.13 0.38 52.86
N ALA A 342 -14.17 -0.94 52.62
CA ALA A 342 -14.82 -1.52 51.46
C ALA A 342 -16.30 -1.11 51.37
N GLN A 343 -17.05 -1.25 52.46
CA GLN A 343 -18.45 -0.87 52.53
C GLN A 343 -18.64 0.62 52.24
N ASN A 344 -17.86 1.49 52.89
CA ASN A 344 -17.93 2.94 52.66
C ASN A 344 -17.70 3.34 51.21
N TYR A 345 -16.65 2.78 50.57
CA TYR A 345 -16.34 3.09 49.17
C TYR A 345 -17.41 2.57 48.21
N LEU A 346 -17.96 1.37 48.44
CA LEU A 346 -19.00 0.81 47.58
C LEU A 346 -20.32 1.55 47.71
N GLU A 347 -20.71 1.94 48.94
CA GLU A 347 -21.90 2.77 49.19
C GLU A 347 -21.74 4.17 48.60
N ALA A 348 -20.55 4.78 48.74
CA ALA A 348 -20.22 6.04 48.08
C ALA A 348 -20.31 5.92 46.56
N SER A 349 -19.83 4.82 45.96
CA SER A 349 -19.99 4.57 44.53
C SER A 349 -21.45 4.58 44.09
N LEU A 350 -22.35 3.92 44.84
CA LEU A 350 -23.77 3.90 44.56
C LEU A 350 -24.43 5.27 44.74
N SER A 351 -23.94 6.09 45.69
CA SER A 351 -24.46 7.43 45.88
C SER A 351 -24.13 8.39 44.74
N VAL A 352 -23.01 8.16 44.05
CA VAL A 352 -22.60 8.94 42.89
C VAL A 352 -23.29 8.44 41.62
N GLU A 353 -23.34 7.13 41.41
CA GLU A 353 -23.95 6.52 40.25
C GLU A 353 -24.56 5.16 40.61
N LEU A 354 -25.86 4.99 40.26
CA LEU A 354 -26.57 3.72 40.44
C LEU A 354 -26.10 2.71 39.41
N GLY A 355 -25.02 1.96 39.74
CA GLY A 355 -24.42 0.97 38.88
C GLY A 355 -24.65 -0.48 39.32
N HIS A 356 -25.00 -1.37 38.41
CA HIS A 356 -25.16 -2.80 38.70
C HIS A 356 -23.89 -3.43 39.29
N LYS A 357 -22.69 -3.00 38.80
CA LYS A 357 -21.39 -3.50 39.28
C LYS A 357 -21.15 -3.21 40.77
N ALA A 358 -21.55 -2.02 41.26
CA ALA A 358 -21.42 -1.66 42.65
C ALA A 358 -22.39 -2.46 43.56
N HIS A 359 -23.59 -2.73 43.09
CA HIS A 359 -24.51 -3.64 43.77
C HIS A 359 -23.98 -5.06 43.87
N PHE A 360 -23.40 -5.63 42.80
CA PHE A 360 -22.77 -6.95 42.86
C PHE A 360 -21.57 -6.98 43.81
N ALA A 361 -20.73 -5.93 43.83
CA ALA A 361 -19.60 -5.84 44.74
C ALA A 361 -20.09 -5.77 46.23
N LEU A 362 -21.15 -5.02 46.53
CA LEU A 362 -21.75 -4.98 47.87
C LEU A 362 -22.40 -6.32 48.25
N ALA A 363 -23.04 -7.01 47.31
CA ALA A 363 -23.55 -8.35 47.54
C ALA A 363 -22.44 -9.31 47.94
N GLN A 364 -21.34 -9.35 47.20
CA GLN A 364 -20.17 -10.19 47.50
C GLN A 364 -19.54 -9.83 48.87
N LEU A 365 -19.46 -8.53 49.20
CA LEU A 365 -18.96 -8.09 50.48
C LEU A 365 -19.88 -8.58 51.64
N ASN A 366 -21.21 -8.39 51.51
CA ASN A 366 -22.15 -8.85 52.52
C ASN A 366 -22.19 -10.37 52.66
N GLU A 367 -21.96 -11.13 51.58
CA GLU A 367 -21.83 -12.57 51.62
C GLU A 367 -20.61 -13.01 52.44
N LYS A 368 -19.45 -12.37 52.23
CA LYS A 368 -18.23 -12.60 53.03
C LYS A 368 -18.43 -12.25 54.52
N LEU A 369 -19.28 -11.27 54.81
CA LEU A 369 -19.64 -10.87 56.18
C LEU A 369 -20.74 -11.74 56.79
N GLY A 370 -21.25 -12.77 56.09
CA GLY A 370 -22.35 -13.62 56.55
C GLY A 370 -23.75 -12.94 56.58
N LYS A 371 -23.88 -11.78 55.95
CA LYS A 371 -25.15 -11.01 55.89
C LYS A 371 -25.97 -11.40 54.66
N HIS A 372 -26.46 -12.63 54.61
CA HIS A 372 -27.05 -13.24 53.42
C HIS A 372 -28.32 -12.49 52.91
N GLU A 373 -29.15 -11.96 53.78
CA GLU A 373 -30.34 -11.18 53.34
C GLU A 373 -29.95 -9.89 52.62
N LEU A 374 -28.97 -9.16 53.13
CA LEU A 374 -28.47 -7.97 52.49
C LEU A 374 -27.76 -8.29 51.16
N ALA A 375 -27.02 -9.39 51.13
CA ALA A 375 -26.39 -9.85 49.90
C ALA A 375 -27.41 -10.13 48.78
N MET A 376 -28.48 -10.89 49.12
CA MET A 376 -29.59 -11.21 48.21
C MET A 376 -30.30 -9.95 47.69
N ASN A 377 -30.57 -8.96 48.58
CA ASN A 377 -31.16 -7.70 48.16
C ASN A 377 -30.29 -6.95 47.13
N HIS A 378 -28.98 -6.91 47.36
CA HIS A 378 -28.04 -6.26 46.41
C HIS A 378 -27.93 -7.05 45.12
N TYR A 379 -27.92 -8.37 45.11
CA TYR A 379 -27.95 -9.18 43.89
C TYR A 379 -29.19 -8.90 43.05
N ASN A 380 -30.37 -8.86 43.68
CA ASN A 380 -31.64 -8.58 43.01
C ASN A 380 -31.64 -7.18 42.37
N LYS A 381 -31.19 -6.14 43.10
CA LYS A 381 -31.07 -4.77 42.56
C LYS A 381 -30.06 -4.71 41.41
N GLY A 382 -28.93 -5.36 41.53
CA GLY A 382 -27.92 -5.44 40.45
C GLY A 382 -28.48 -6.11 39.21
N LEU A 383 -29.20 -7.21 39.35
CA LEU A 383 -29.85 -7.91 38.25
C LEU A 383 -30.93 -7.04 37.57
N GLU A 384 -31.77 -6.38 38.36
CA GLU A 384 -32.80 -5.47 37.83
C GLU A 384 -32.19 -4.34 36.98
N LEU A 385 -31.09 -3.72 37.45
CA LEU A 385 -30.40 -2.69 36.71
C LEU A 385 -29.75 -3.22 35.42
N THR A 386 -29.19 -4.44 35.48
CA THR A 386 -28.62 -5.07 34.29
C THR A 386 -29.69 -5.35 33.23
N LEU A 387 -30.86 -5.86 33.66
CA LEU A 387 -31.97 -6.12 32.75
C LEU A 387 -32.52 -4.83 32.12
N LYS A 388 -32.59 -3.72 32.89
CA LYS A 388 -32.99 -2.41 32.37
C LYS A 388 -31.99 -1.81 31.35
N GLN A 389 -30.71 -2.21 31.39
CA GLN A 389 -29.72 -1.75 30.43
C GLN A 389 -29.70 -2.57 29.12
N LEU A 390 -30.25 -3.78 29.16
CA LEU A 390 -30.27 -4.70 28.00
C LEU A 390 -31.59 -4.58 27.19
N GLY A 391 -32.64 -4.01 27.72
CA GLY A 391 -33.93 -3.75 27.07
C GLY A 391 -34.08 -2.32 26.65
#